data_d4e4f411458cd224b43ac36e3b77f304
#
_entry.id   d4e4f411458cd224b43ac36e3b77f304
#
_cell.length_a   1.000
_cell.length_b   1.000
_cell.length_c   1.000
_cell.angle_alpha   90.00
_cell.angle_beta   90.00
_cell.angle_gamma   90.00
#
_symmetry.space_group_name_H-M   'P 1'
#
loop_
_entity.id
_entity.type
_entity.pdbx_description
1 polymer ?
#
loop_
_entity_poly.entity_id
_entity_poly.type
_entity_poly.pdbx_seq_one_letter_code
_entity_poly.pdbx_strand_id
1 'polypeptide(L)'
;MAVYIYTKQNDDIKALKSILHYLDEALNYVIITESVRSFNEYNLLKKRLSQGDTLIVTSIFTLAPTQSLISNELNFFVKNNILLLIYDFPTTYKNGLSLEINRAVLQTIHIFTSNEKISLLALDKNYSVGRNKLVFPKNWATLYEQWKNKEITSKEFISGSGLKKATFYNMLSEYEALLQEQIEYEKLA
;
A
#
# COMPACT_ATOMS: atom_id res chain seq x y z
N MET A 1 -10.39 -13.21 25.85
CA MET A 1 -10.87 -12.65 24.58
C MET A 1 -11.23 -11.20 24.82
N ALA A 2 -10.48 -10.29 24.25
CA ALA A 2 -10.73 -8.86 24.34
C ALA A 2 -11.24 -8.35 22.98
N VAL A 3 -12.09 -7.32 22.99
CA VAL A 3 -12.61 -6.69 21.78
C VAL A 3 -12.11 -5.27 21.69
N TYR A 4 -11.52 -4.94 20.56
CA TYR A 4 -10.98 -3.62 20.27
C TYR A 4 -11.67 -3.05 19.03
N ILE A 5 -12.00 -1.78 19.07
CA ILE A 5 -12.43 -0.99 17.92
C ILE A 5 -11.31 0.01 17.62
N TYR A 6 -10.61 -0.16 16.51
CA TYR A 6 -9.61 0.80 16.06
C TYR A 6 -10.14 1.63 14.90
N THR A 7 -10.08 2.94 15.03
CA THR A 7 -10.73 3.89 14.13
C THR A 7 -9.87 5.11 13.89
N LYS A 8 -10.01 5.71 12.73
CA LYS A 8 -9.44 7.03 12.44
C LYS A 8 -10.42 8.14 12.84
N GLN A 9 -9.93 9.35 13.05
CA GLN A 9 -10.74 10.48 13.52
C GLN A 9 -12.00 10.77 12.67
N ASN A 10 -11.97 10.43 11.38
CA ASN A 10 -13.08 10.68 10.46
C ASN A 10 -14.03 9.49 10.27
N ASP A 11 -13.77 8.36 10.94
CA ASP A 11 -14.58 7.15 10.80
C ASP A 11 -15.89 7.28 11.57
N ASP A 12 -16.94 6.63 11.08
CA ASP A 12 -18.23 6.54 11.79
C ASP A 12 -18.18 5.45 12.88
N ILE A 13 -17.93 5.88 14.11
CA ILE A 13 -17.90 4.99 15.29
C ILE A 13 -19.25 4.27 15.51
N LYS A 14 -20.38 4.87 15.12
CA LYS A 14 -21.70 4.21 15.28
C LYS A 14 -21.81 3.02 14.33
N ALA A 15 -21.33 3.19 13.10
CA ALA A 15 -21.29 2.10 12.13
C ALA A 15 -20.41 0.95 12.63
N LEU A 16 -19.22 1.23 13.18
CA LEU A 16 -18.34 0.21 13.75
C LEU A 16 -18.97 -0.52 14.95
N LYS A 17 -19.66 0.21 15.83
CA LYS A 17 -20.39 -0.38 16.97
C LYS A 17 -21.52 -1.31 16.52
N SER A 18 -22.10 -1.11 15.35
CA SER A 18 -23.14 -2.01 14.84
C SER A 18 -22.62 -3.44 14.61
N ILE A 19 -21.32 -3.62 14.40
CA ILE A 19 -20.70 -4.94 14.26
C ILE A 19 -20.77 -5.73 15.58
N LEU A 20 -20.78 -5.05 16.73
CA LEU A 20 -20.88 -5.70 18.04
C LEU A 20 -22.15 -6.56 18.19
N HIS A 21 -23.24 -6.25 17.47
CA HIS A 21 -24.46 -7.08 17.46
C HIS A 21 -24.26 -8.50 16.90
N TYR A 22 -23.17 -8.71 16.15
CA TYR A 22 -22.83 -10.03 15.63
C TYR A 22 -21.92 -10.82 16.58
N LEU A 23 -21.37 -10.16 17.62
CA LEU A 23 -20.63 -10.80 18.69
C LEU A 23 -21.60 -11.21 19.79
N ASP A 24 -21.72 -12.51 20.06
CA ASP A 24 -22.68 -13.10 21.03
C ASP A 24 -22.35 -12.69 22.46
N GLU A 25 -22.52 -11.49 22.90
CA GLU A 25 -22.60 -11.11 24.32
C GLU A 25 -22.27 -9.62 24.50
N ALA A 26 -22.66 -9.07 25.66
CA ALA A 26 -22.28 -7.72 26.14
C ALA A 26 -20.78 -7.67 26.47
N LEU A 27 -19.94 -7.76 25.45
CA LEU A 27 -18.49 -7.74 25.59
C LEU A 27 -18.03 -6.34 25.96
N ASN A 28 -17.17 -6.27 26.96
CA ASN A 28 -16.39 -5.05 27.20
C ASN A 28 -15.46 -4.82 26.01
N TYR A 29 -15.57 -3.66 25.39
CA TYR A 29 -14.72 -3.28 24.26
C TYR A 29 -13.96 -1.99 24.54
N VAL A 30 -12.82 -1.84 23.92
CA VAL A 30 -11.97 -0.64 24.01
C VAL A 30 -11.96 0.04 22.66
N ILE A 31 -12.25 1.35 22.65
CA ILE A 31 -12.16 2.17 21.42
C ILE A 31 -10.81 2.89 21.43
N ILE A 32 -10.07 2.77 20.35
CA ILE A 32 -8.81 3.46 20.11
C ILE A 32 -8.96 4.30 18.86
N THR A 33 -8.88 5.62 19.03
CA THR A 33 -9.01 6.57 17.92
C THR A 33 -7.67 7.23 17.65
N GLU A 34 -7.29 7.29 16.39
CA GLU A 34 -6.03 7.86 15.96
C GLU A 34 -6.22 8.85 14.80
N SER A 35 -5.28 9.80 14.62
CA SER A 35 -5.31 10.72 13.49
C SER A 35 -5.13 9.98 12.17
N VAL A 36 -5.70 10.52 11.07
CA VAL A 36 -5.80 9.82 9.77
C VAL A 36 -4.45 9.31 9.26
N ARG A 37 -3.38 10.07 9.46
CA ARG A 37 -2.03 9.76 8.93
C ARG A 37 -1.11 9.04 9.93
N SER A 38 -1.52 8.88 11.19
CA SER A 38 -0.72 8.21 12.22
C SER A 38 -1.08 6.73 12.31
N PHE A 39 -0.11 5.90 12.72
CA PHE A 39 -0.27 4.47 13.02
C PHE A 39 0.42 4.10 14.34
N ASN A 40 0.70 5.09 15.21
CA ASN A 40 1.39 4.86 16.48
C ASN A 40 0.54 4.06 17.46
N GLU A 41 -0.72 4.48 17.65
CA GLU A 41 -1.67 3.78 18.53
C GLU A 41 -1.98 2.37 18.01
N TYR A 42 -2.09 2.20 16.68
CA TYR A 42 -2.24 0.90 16.07
C TYR A 42 -1.05 -0.02 16.37
N ASN A 43 0.17 0.48 16.24
CA ASN A 43 1.38 -0.30 16.53
C ASN A 43 1.48 -0.69 18.02
N LEU A 44 1.01 0.17 18.93
CA LEU A 44 0.91 -0.15 20.35
C LEU A 44 -0.18 -1.19 20.62
N LEU A 45 -1.35 -1.05 19.99
CA LEU A 45 -2.43 -2.02 20.07
C LEU A 45 -1.97 -3.39 19.56
N LYS A 46 -1.31 -3.45 18.43
CA LYS A 46 -0.80 -4.68 17.82
C LYS A 46 0.10 -5.49 18.76
N LYS A 47 0.91 -4.83 19.59
CA LYS A 47 1.73 -5.49 20.60
C LYS A 47 0.93 -6.08 21.78
N ARG A 48 -0.30 -5.62 21.99
CA ARG A 48 -1.20 -6.09 23.06
C ARG A 48 -2.14 -7.19 22.59
N LEU A 49 -2.41 -7.25 21.28
CA LEU A 49 -3.30 -8.26 20.69
C LEU A 49 -2.73 -9.66 20.91
N SER A 50 -3.60 -10.55 21.35
CA SER A 50 -3.30 -11.96 21.63
C SER A 50 -4.25 -12.88 20.88
N GLN A 51 -3.91 -14.16 20.81
CA GLN A 51 -4.76 -15.19 20.21
C GLN A 51 -6.17 -15.16 20.82
N GLY A 52 -7.18 -15.18 19.97
CA GLY A 52 -8.59 -15.15 20.37
C GLY A 52 -9.16 -13.74 20.60
N ASP A 53 -8.34 -12.69 20.51
CA ASP A 53 -8.85 -11.32 20.54
C ASP A 53 -9.54 -10.94 19.23
N THR A 54 -10.40 -9.92 19.30
CA THR A 54 -11.13 -9.40 18.15
C THR A 54 -10.76 -7.94 17.91
N LEU A 55 -10.41 -7.60 16.68
CA LEU A 55 -10.21 -6.23 16.22
C LEU A 55 -11.26 -5.86 15.19
N ILE A 56 -11.95 -4.73 15.42
CA ILE A 56 -12.91 -4.14 14.50
C ILE A 56 -12.31 -2.88 13.88
N VAL A 57 -12.35 -2.78 12.55
CA VAL A 57 -11.88 -1.62 11.79
C VAL A 57 -12.86 -1.23 10.70
N THR A 58 -12.77 0.00 10.19
CA THR A 58 -13.62 0.48 9.09
C THR A 58 -13.23 -0.22 7.78
N SER A 59 -11.95 -0.23 7.46
CA SER A 59 -11.43 -0.68 6.18
C SER A 59 -10.03 -1.31 6.36
N ILE A 60 -9.57 -2.06 5.37
CA ILE A 60 -8.18 -2.56 5.34
C ILE A 60 -7.16 -1.43 5.31
N PHE A 61 -7.53 -0.27 4.73
CA PHE A 61 -6.67 0.92 4.67
C PHE A 61 -6.51 1.62 6.03
N THR A 62 -7.35 1.29 7.00
CA THR A 62 -7.19 1.73 8.39
C THR A 62 -5.97 1.09 9.06
N LEU A 63 -5.54 -0.09 8.59
CA LEU A 63 -4.42 -0.84 9.15
C LEU A 63 -3.06 -0.36 8.65
N ALA A 64 -2.96 0.05 7.39
CA ALA A 64 -1.70 0.48 6.80
C ALA A 64 -1.92 1.35 5.54
N PRO A 65 -0.94 2.22 5.19
CA PRO A 65 -1.09 3.17 4.08
C PRO A 65 -0.80 2.59 2.70
N THR A 66 -0.16 1.44 2.59
CA THR A 66 0.22 0.84 1.31
C THR A 66 -0.25 -0.60 1.18
N GLN A 67 -0.48 -1.04 -0.05
CA GLN A 67 -0.94 -2.40 -0.34
C GLN A 67 -0.02 -3.48 0.22
N SER A 68 1.29 -3.31 0.08
CA SER A 68 2.28 -4.25 0.61
C SER A 68 2.23 -4.34 2.14
N LEU A 69 2.08 -3.21 2.83
CA LEU A 69 1.94 -3.19 4.30
C LEU A 69 0.61 -3.79 4.73
N ILE A 70 -0.50 -3.53 4.01
CA ILE A 70 -1.81 -4.16 4.26
C ILE A 70 -1.68 -5.69 4.17
N SER A 71 -1.00 -6.20 3.14
CA SER A 71 -0.75 -7.63 2.98
C SER A 71 -0.02 -8.23 4.20
N ASN A 72 0.99 -7.53 4.73
CA ASN A 72 1.70 -7.95 5.94
C ASN A 72 0.80 -7.94 7.18
N GLU A 73 -0.07 -6.93 7.31
CA GLU A 73 -1.04 -6.86 8.42
C GLU A 73 -2.05 -8.01 8.35
N LEU A 74 -2.64 -8.28 7.20
CA LEU A 74 -3.58 -9.41 7.04
C LEU A 74 -2.92 -10.74 7.43
N ASN A 75 -1.68 -10.97 7.00
CA ASN A 75 -0.91 -12.14 7.37
C ASN A 75 -0.65 -12.23 8.88
N PHE A 76 -0.42 -11.08 9.55
CA PHE A 76 -0.28 -11.02 11.01
C PHE A 76 -1.55 -11.55 11.72
N PHE A 77 -2.75 -11.09 11.33
CA PHE A 77 -4.01 -11.55 11.91
C PHE A 77 -4.25 -13.04 11.70
N VAL A 78 -4.00 -13.52 10.48
CA VAL A 78 -4.13 -14.94 10.13
C VAL A 78 -3.18 -15.81 10.94
N LYS A 79 -1.90 -15.43 11.07
CA LYS A 79 -0.90 -16.23 11.81
C LYS A 79 -1.13 -16.28 13.31
N ASN A 80 -1.62 -15.17 13.89
CA ASN A 80 -1.80 -15.07 15.33
C ASN A 80 -3.20 -15.49 15.80
N ASN A 81 -4.07 -15.98 14.91
CA ASN A 81 -5.44 -16.38 15.22
C ASN A 81 -6.23 -15.25 15.92
N ILE A 82 -6.10 -14.02 15.42
CA ILE A 82 -6.84 -12.85 15.87
C ILE A 82 -7.98 -12.62 14.89
N LEU A 83 -9.19 -12.42 15.40
CA LEU A 83 -10.38 -12.17 14.60
C LEU A 83 -10.35 -10.71 14.11
N LEU A 84 -10.30 -10.49 12.79
CA LEU A 84 -10.35 -9.16 12.20
C LEU A 84 -11.68 -8.94 11.49
N LEU A 85 -12.51 -8.04 12.03
CA LEU A 85 -13.81 -7.65 11.49
C LEU A 85 -13.68 -6.31 10.78
N ILE A 86 -14.03 -6.28 9.50
CA ILE A 86 -13.85 -5.11 8.65
C ILE A 86 -15.23 -4.65 8.19
N TYR A 87 -15.61 -3.41 8.54
CA TYR A 87 -16.94 -2.88 8.22
C TYR A 87 -17.23 -2.91 6.72
N ASP A 88 -16.26 -2.51 5.90
CA ASP A 88 -16.39 -2.51 4.43
C ASP A 88 -16.46 -3.93 3.82
N PHE A 89 -16.11 -4.97 4.59
CA PHE A 89 -16.18 -6.38 4.18
C PHE A 89 -17.15 -7.17 5.07
N PRO A 90 -18.47 -7.10 4.84
CA PRO A 90 -19.48 -7.75 5.66
C PRO A 90 -19.30 -9.28 5.80
N THR A 91 -18.64 -9.92 4.85
CA THR A 91 -18.30 -11.34 4.92
C THR A 91 -17.38 -11.69 6.09
N THR A 92 -16.68 -10.71 6.68
CA THR A 92 -15.84 -10.91 7.86
C THR A 92 -16.63 -11.05 9.16
N TYR A 93 -17.93 -10.66 9.19
CA TYR A 93 -18.75 -10.67 10.41
C TYR A 93 -20.21 -11.10 10.24
N LYS A 94 -20.80 -11.03 9.03
CA LYS A 94 -22.23 -11.36 8.83
C LYS A 94 -22.53 -12.84 8.67
N ASN A 95 -21.55 -13.63 8.20
CA ASN A 95 -21.75 -15.05 7.88
C ASN A 95 -21.28 -16.00 8.99
N GLY A 96 -21.37 -15.56 10.23
CA GLY A 96 -20.87 -16.29 11.39
C GLY A 96 -19.44 -15.88 11.74
N LEU A 97 -19.16 -15.81 13.04
CA LEU A 97 -17.87 -15.39 13.61
C LEU A 97 -16.92 -16.58 13.79
N SER A 98 -16.98 -17.53 12.86
CA SER A 98 -15.99 -18.62 12.84
C SER A 98 -14.61 -18.05 12.47
N LEU A 99 -13.63 -18.34 13.33
CA LEU A 99 -12.24 -17.99 13.06
C LEU A 99 -11.77 -18.57 11.73
N GLU A 100 -12.24 -19.74 11.35
CA GLU A 100 -11.91 -20.40 10.09
C GLU A 100 -12.42 -19.63 8.88
N ILE A 101 -13.69 -19.21 8.91
CA ILE A 101 -14.28 -18.38 7.84
C ILE A 101 -13.56 -17.05 7.75
N ASN A 102 -13.32 -16.37 8.88
CA ASN A 102 -12.61 -15.12 8.91
C ASN A 102 -11.19 -15.26 8.33
N ARG A 103 -10.45 -16.31 8.71
CA ARG A 103 -9.14 -16.62 8.14
C ARG A 103 -9.19 -16.85 6.64
N ALA A 104 -10.16 -17.61 6.14
CA ALA A 104 -10.32 -17.85 4.71
C ALA A 104 -10.56 -16.54 3.93
N VAL A 105 -11.42 -15.65 4.45
CA VAL A 105 -11.67 -14.33 3.87
C VAL A 105 -10.39 -13.49 3.87
N LEU A 106 -9.69 -13.41 5.01
CA LEU A 106 -8.45 -12.63 5.12
C LEU A 106 -7.34 -13.18 4.23
N GLN A 107 -7.22 -14.51 4.09
CA GLN A 107 -6.27 -15.14 3.17
C GLN A 107 -6.58 -14.81 1.72
N THR A 108 -7.86 -14.81 1.34
CA THR A 108 -8.29 -14.40 0.00
C THR A 108 -7.89 -12.96 -0.30
N ILE A 109 -8.20 -12.03 0.62
CA ILE A 109 -7.82 -10.62 0.48
C ILE A 109 -6.28 -10.50 0.43
N HIS A 110 -5.56 -11.25 1.28
CA HIS A 110 -4.09 -11.26 1.30
C HIS A 110 -3.51 -11.69 -0.06
N ILE A 111 -4.04 -12.73 -0.68
CA ILE A 111 -3.60 -13.19 -2.02
C ILE A 111 -3.79 -12.07 -3.05
N PHE A 112 -4.92 -11.39 -3.06
CA PHE A 112 -5.18 -10.26 -3.97
C PHE A 112 -4.28 -9.06 -3.70
N THR A 113 -3.98 -8.76 -2.44
CA THR A 113 -3.12 -7.63 -2.08
C THR A 113 -1.63 -7.92 -2.26
N SER A 114 -1.19 -9.18 -2.18
CA SER A 114 0.20 -9.59 -2.36
C SER A 114 0.61 -9.81 -3.82
N ASN A 115 -0.36 -10.04 -4.72
CA ASN A 115 -0.11 -10.31 -6.13
C ASN A 115 -0.19 -9.04 -6.97
N GLU A 116 0.92 -8.36 -7.16
CA GLU A 116 1.01 -7.23 -8.10
C GLU A 116 0.58 -7.62 -9.53
N LYS A 117 0.80 -8.88 -9.95
CA LYS A 117 0.40 -9.40 -11.26
C LYS A 117 -1.11 -9.52 -11.44
N ILE A 118 -1.88 -9.79 -10.38
CA ILE A 118 -3.35 -9.88 -10.47
C ILE A 118 -3.95 -8.48 -10.67
N SER A 119 -3.41 -7.45 -10.03
CA SER A 119 -3.84 -6.07 -10.26
C SER A 119 -3.58 -5.61 -11.70
N LEU A 120 -2.54 -6.12 -12.35
CA LEU A 120 -2.21 -5.85 -13.75
C LEU A 120 -3.09 -6.62 -14.74
N LEU A 121 -3.63 -7.77 -14.35
CA LEU A 121 -4.57 -8.54 -15.18
C LEU A 121 -6.00 -8.00 -15.14
N ALA A 122 -6.38 -7.36 -14.04
CA ALA A 122 -7.69 -6.74 -13.86
C ALA A 122 -7.79 -5.34 -14.48
N LEU A 123 -6.65 -4.70 -14.77
CA LEU A 123 -6.59 -3.42 -15.45
C LEU A 123 -6.39 -3.70 -16.95
N ASP A 124 -7.44 -3.49 -17.71
CA ASP A 124 -7.34 -3.38 -19.17
C ASP A 124 -6.07 -2.56 -19.50
N LYS A 125 -5.24 -3.05 -20.44
CA LYS A 125 -3.94 -2.45 -20.81
C LYS A 125 -4.00 -0.95 -21.17
N ASN A 126 -5.22 -0.39 -21.25
CA ASN A 126 -5.49 1.02 -21.55
C ASN A 126 -5.72 1.92 -20.32
N TYR A 127 -5.75 1.37 -19.09
CA TYR A 127 -5.84 2.16 -17.88
C TYR A 127 -4.45 2.45 -17.33
N SER A 128 -3.81 3.49 -17.82
CA SER A 128 -2.65 4.06 -17.14
C SER A 128 -3.13 4.80 -15.88
N VAL A 129 -3.03 4.17 -14.72
CA VAL A 129 -3.26 4.82 -13.45
C VAL A 129 -2.08 5.76 -13.19
N GLY A 130 -2.30 7.04 -13.42
CA GLY A 130 -1.29 8.08 -13.25
C GLY A 130 -0.86 8.74 -14.57
N ARG A 131 -0.05 9.77 -14.43
CA ARG A 131 0.57 10.48 -15.57
C ARG A 131 1.51 9.51 -16.28
N ASN A 132 1.33 9.33 -17.59
CA ASN A 132 2.25 8.51 -18.41
C ASN A 132 3.69 8.88 -18.10
N LYS A 133 4.56 7.88 -17.82
CA LYS A 133 5.99 8.12 -17.72
C LYS A 133 6.46 8.74 -19.03
N LEU A 134 7.13 9.88 -18.91
CA LEU A 134 7.73 10.52 -20.07
C LEU A 134 8.82 9.59 -20.61
N VAL A 135 8.72 9.26 -21.89
CA VAL A 135 9.72 8.49 -22.59
C VAL A 135 10.89 9.42 -22.93
N PHE A 136 12.12 8.93 -22.82
CA PHE A 136 13.29 9.70 -23.23
C PHE A 136 13.20 10.11 -24.70
N PRO A 137 13.50 11.37 -25.04
CA PRO A 137 13.58 11.80 -26.43
C PRO A 137 14.53 10.91 -27.24
N LYS A 138 14.25 10.68 -28.52
CA LYS A 138 15.05 9.79 -29.37
C LYS A 138 16.54 10.17 -29.45
N ASN A 139 16.82 11.45 -29.32
CA ASN A 139 18.18 12.01 -29.35
C ASN A 139 18.82 12.15 -27.95
N TRP A 140 18.16 11.63 -26.89
CA TRP A 140 18.61 11.80 -25.51
C TRP A 140 20.02 11.26 -25.25
N ALA A 141 20.29 10.03 -25.66
CA ALA A 141 21.59 9.38 -25.44
C ALA A 141 22.72 10.16 -26.11
N THR A 142 22.53 10.59 -27.37
CA THR A 142 23.53 11.38 -28.12
C THR A 142 23.79 12.73 -27.45
N LEU A 143 22.74 13.44 -27.04
CA LEU A 143 22.88 14.71 -26.35
C LEU A 143 23.52 14.56 -24.96
N TYR A 144 23.25 13.46 -24.27
CA TYR A 144 23.86 13.14 -22.98
C TYR A 144 25.36 12.92 -23.11
N GLU A 145 25.82 12.15 -24.13
CA GLU A 145 27.23 11.93 -24.39
C GLU A 145 27.96 13.23 -24.74
N GLN A 146 27.40 14.05 -25.63
CA GLN A 146 27.96 15.35 -25.99
C GLN A 146 28.07 16.29 -24.77
N TRP A 147 27.04 16.29 -23.89
CA TRP A 147 27.07 17.05 -22.66
C TRP A 147 28.12 16.52 -21.67
N LYS A 148 28.23 15.21 -21.52
CA LYS A 148 29.22 14.55 -20.66
C LYS A 148 30.66 14.87 -21.12
N ASN A 149 30.89 14.91 -22.44
CA ASN A 149 32.14 15.27 -23.06
C ASN A 149 32.40 16.79 -23.09
N LYS A 150 31.50 17.60 -22.53
CA LYS A 150 31.56 19.07 -22.53
C LYS A 150 31.52 19.72 -23.93
N GLU A 151 30.98 19.02 -24.93
CA GLU A 151 30.82 19.53 -26.31
C GLU A 151 29.61 20.48 -26.38
N ILE A 152 28.60 20.27 -25.55
CA ILE A 152 27.41 21.14 -25.43
C ILE A 152 27.17 21.56 -23.98
N THR A 153 26.56 22.70 -23.82
CA THR A 153 26.14 23.22 -22.50
C THR A 153 24.82 22.60 -22.04
N SER A 154 24.50 22.65 -20.73
CA SER A 154 23.22 22.20 -20.21
C SER A 154 22.03 22.95 -20.82
N LYS A 155 22.21 24.21 -21.25
CA LYS A 155 21.15 24.96 -21.94
C LYS A 155 20.87 24.39 -23.33
N GLU A 156 21.92 24.04 -24.06
CA GLU A 156 21.80 23.42 -25.39
C GLU A 156 21.21 22.02 -25.31
N PHE A 157 21.57 21.23 -24.28
CA PHE A 157 20.96 19.93 -24.04
C PHE A 157 19.44 20.06 -23.74
N ILE A 158 19.02 20.98 -22.84
CA ILE A 158 17.61 21.26 -22.56
C ILE A 158 16.87 21.64 -23.86
N SER A 159 17.45 22.57 -24.64
CA SER A 159 16.85 23.01 -25.90
C SER A 159 16.75 21.88 -26.92
N GLY A 160 17.81 21.09 -27.10
CA GLY A 160 17.87 19.95 -28.02
C GLY A 160 16.93 18.79 -27.63
N SER A 161 16.66 18.60 -26.34
CA SER A 161 15.72 17.58 -25.84
C SER A 161 14.25 17.99 -26.00
N GLY A 162 13.96 19.28 -26.22
CA GLY A 162 12.59 19.81 -26.29
C GLY A 162 11.82 19.78 -24.96
N LEU A 163 12.48 19.52 -23.84
CA LEU A 163 11.86 19.39 -22.52
C LEU A 163 11.88 20.72 -21.75
N LYS A 164 10.92 20.84 -20.83
CA LYS A 164 10.96 21.93 -19.83
C LYS A 164 12.06 21.63 -18.81
N LYS A 165 12.72 22.68 -18.29
CA LYS A 165 13.85 22.61 -17.37
C LYS A 165 13.64 21.63 -16.21
N ALA A 166 12.50 21.70 -15.52
CA ALA A 166 12.20 20.80 -14.39
C ALA A 166 12.09 19.33 -14.82
N THR A 167 11.40 19.07 -15.95
CA THR A 167 11.26 17.72 -16.52
C THR A 167 12.61 17.16 -16.96
N PHE A 168 13.46 18.01 -17.56
CA PHE A 168 14.80 17.64 -17.99
C PHE A 168 15.66 17.12 -16.82
N TYR A 169 15.73 17.84 -15.71
CA TYR A 169 16.54 17.41 -14.56
C TYR A 169 16.03 16.12 -13.91
N ASN A 170 14.70 15.93 -13.85
CA ASN A 170 14.14 14.67 -13.37
C ASN A 170 14.51 13.49 -14.26
N MET A 171 14.41 13.67 -15.59
CA MET A 171 14.79 12.63 -16.55
C MET A 171 16.31 12.39 -16.57
N LEU A 172 17.13 13.41 -16.36
CA LEU A 172 18.58 13.29 -16.27
C LEU A 172 18.97 12.40 -15.07
N SER A 173 18.38 12.66 -13.91
CA SER A 173 18.62 11.84 -12.71
C SER A 173 18.17 10.39 -12.90
N GLU A 174 17.01 10.16 -13.55
CA GLU A 174 16.51 8.82 -13.84
C GLU A 174 17.46 8.08 -14.84
N TYR A 175 17.94 8.78 -15.86
CA TYR A 175 18.88 8.21 -16.85
C TYR A 175 20.22 7.84 -16.24
N GLU A 176 20.76 8.69 -15.37
CA GLU A 176 22.02 8.41 -14.66
C GLU A 176 21.90 7.23 -13.71
N ALA A 177 20.75 7.08 -13.03
CA ALA A 177 20.48 5.92 -12.19
C ALA A 177 20.43 4.61 -13.00
N LEU A 178 19.77 4.62 -14.17
CA LEU A 178 19.73 3.46 -15.07
C LEU A 178 21.12 3.06 -15.58
N LEU A 179 21.98 4.05 -15.91
CA LEU A 179 23.35 3.77 -16.32
C LEU A 179 24.19 3.16 -15.19
N GLN A 180 23.98 3.60 -13.95
CA GLN A 180 24.66 3.02 -12.78
C GLN A 180 24.23 1.57 -12.54
N GLU A 181 22.95 1.27 -12.62
CA GLU A 181 22.44 -0.10 -12.52
C GLU A 181 23.05 -1.01 -13.60
N GLN A 182 23.14 -0.55 -14.85
CA GLN A 182 23.79 -1.32 -15.93
C GLN A 182 25.25 -1.63 -15.63
N ILE A 183 25.99 -0.65 -15.14
CA ILE A 183 27.41 -0.83 -14.78
C ILE A 183 27.59 -1.82 -13.62
N GLU A 184 26.67 -1.83 -12.65
CA GLU A 184 26.68 -2.80 -11.55
C GLU A 184 26.36 -4.21 -12.04
N TYR A 185 25.39 -4.38 -12.95
CA TYR A 185 25.09 -5.67 -13.56
C TYR A 185 26.28 -6.22 -14.36
N GLU A 186 26.97 -5.39 -15.15
CA GLU A 186 28.15 -5.81 -15.92
C GLU A 186 29.36 -6.18 -15.04
N LYS A 187 29.46 -5.67 -13.82
CA LYS A 187 30.52 -6.04 -12.87
C LYS A 187 30.22 -7.35 -12.13
N LEU A 188 28.96 -7.81 -12.13
CA LEU A 188 28.52 -9.03 -11.47
C LEU A 188 28.41 -10.22 -12.43
N ALA A 189 28.52 -10.00 -13.75
CA ALA A 189 28.53 -11.01 -14.80
C ALA A 189 29.94 -11.42 -15.18
#